data_4dbf5209cca3658a94aae3bb2992b9d3
#
_entry.id   4dbf5209cca3658a94aae3bb2992b9d3
#
_cell.length_a   1.000
_cell.length_b   1.000
_cell.length_c   1.000
_cell.angle_alpha   90.00
_cell.angle_beta   90.00
_cell.angle_gamma   90.00
#
_symmetry.space_group_name_H-M   'P 1'
#
loop_
_entity.id
_entity.type
_entity.pdbx_description
1 polymer ?
#
loop_
_entity_poly.entity_id
_entity_poly.type
_entity_poly.pdbx_seq_one_letter_code
_entity_poly.pdbx_strand_id
1 'polypeptide(L)'
;MNYYNEIKTELLNNEINRKIKNYSINKSDLNTYYNVGKILSAAGKHYGEGIIKEYSKKLSKELNKTYSYRSLNYMIKFYEYQKMQSVTANLSWGHWIELLSIKNNSKIQYYIKQCQELCLTTRQLREKIKSNEYERLPECTKNKLIIKDSFKVKDFV
;
A
#
# COMPACT_ATOMS: atom_id res chain seq x y z
N MET A 1 15.65 -13.38 -16.18
CA MET A 1 15.21 -12.29 -15.32
C MET A 1 15.37 -12.66 -13.86
N ASN A 2 16.10 -11.86 -13.12
CA ASN A 2 16.34 -12.15 -11.72
C ASN A 2 15.51 -11.24 -10.81
N TYR A 3 14.26 -11.60 -10.61
CA TYR A 3 13.34 -10.83 -9.77
C TYR A 3 13.86 -10.64 -8.36
N TYR A 4 14.44 -11.68 -7.77
CA TYR A 4 14.96 -11.61 -6.41
C TYR A 4 16.03 -10.54 -6.26
N ASN A 5 17.02 -10.50 -7.17
CA ASN A 5 18.10 -9.51 -7.11
C ASN A 5 17.59 -8.09 -7.29
N GLU A 6 16.58 -7.90 -8.14
CA GLU A 6 15.95 -6.59 -8.33
C GLU A 6 15.27 -6.12 -7.06
N ILE A 7 14.54 -7.00 -6.38
CA ILE A 7 13.87 -6.69 -5.10
C ILE A 7 14.90 -6.35 -4.04
N LYS A 8 15.94 -7.17 -3.92
CA LYS A 8 17.00 -6.98 -2.93
C LYS A 8 17.71 -5.63 -3.14
N THR A 9 18.02 -5.29 -4.40
CA THR A 9 18.64 -4.03 -4.76
C THR A 9 17.76 -2.84 -4.38
N GLU A 10 16.46 -2.89 -4.67
CA GLU A 10 15.52 -1.84 -4.30
C GLU A 10 15.47 -1.62 -2.79
N LEU A 11 15.39 -2.70 -2.01
CA LEU A 11 15.35 -2.60 -0.55
C LEU A 11 16.66 -2.07 0.04
N LEU A 12 17.81 -2.52 -0.50
CA LEU A 12 19.10 -2.02 -0.06
C LEU A 12 19.27 -0.54 -0.37
N ASN A 13 18.88 -0.12 -1.57
CA ASN A 13 18.96 1.29 -1.97
C ASN A 13 18.09 2.16 -1.07
N ASN A 14 16.91 1.69 -0.69
CA ASN A 14 16.04 2.41 0.24
C ASN A 14 16.69 2.57 1.62
N GLU A 15 17.32 1.52 2.14
CA GLU A 15 18.03 1.58 3.42
C GLU A 15 19.17 2.61 3.38
N ILE A 16 19.91 2.67 2.27
CA ILE A 16 20.96 3.67 2.08
C ILE A 16 20.36 5.08 2.03
N ASN A 17 19.27 5.26 1.28
CA ASN A 17 18.61 6.56 1.14
C ASN A 17 18.04 7.05 2.48
N ARG A 18 17.50 6.17 3.29
CA ARG A 18 16.99 6.51 4.63
C ARG A 18 18.09 7.03 5.54
N LYS A 19 19.30 6.50 5.41
CA LYS A 19 20.45 6.94 6.20
C LYS A 19 20.99 8.29 5.76
N ILE A 20 20.83 8.63 4.48
CA ILE A 20 21.39 9.86 3.88
C ILE A 20 20.39 11.03 3.95
N LYS A 21 19.09 10.77 3.75
CA LYS A 21 18.06 11.81 3.61
C LYS A 21 16.94 11.66 4.63
N ASN A 22 16.99 12.45 5.70
CA ASN A 22 15.99 12.36 6.77
C ASN A 22 14.61 12.92 6.40
N TYR A 23 14.53 13.93 5.53
CA TYR A 23 13.28 14.66 5.30
C TYR A 23 12.33 14.02 4.27
N SER A 24 12.79 13.09 3.47
CA SER A 24 11.96 12.45 2.43
C SER A 24 11.83 10.94 2.63
N ILE A 25 12.00 10.46 3.85
CA ILE A 25 11.97 9.04 4.19
C ILE A 25 10.65 8.39 3.74
N ASN A 26 9.52 9.01 4.06
CA ASN A 26 8.22 8.45 3.71
C ASN A 26 8.06 8.28 2.19
N LYS A 27 8.43 9.29 1.42
CA LYS A 27 8.34 9.24 -0.04
C LYS A 27 9.26 8.15 -0.61
N SER A 28 10.48 8.05 -0.08
CA SER A 28 11.43 7.02 -0.47
C SER A 28 10.90 5.62 -0.16
N ASP A 29 10.34 5.43 1.04
CA ASP A 29 9.75 4.17 1.46
C ASP A 29 8.59 3.75 0.53
N LEU A 30 7.67 4.67 0.26
CA LEU A 30 6.50 4.37 -0.59
C LEU A 30 6.91 4.04 -2.02
N ASN A 31 7.86 4.77 -2.58
CA ASN A 31 8.39 4.47 -3.92
C ASN A 31 9.03 3.08 -3.96
N THR A 32 9.82 2.74 -2.96
CA THR A 32 10.45 1.43 -2.85
C THR A 32 9.41 0.32 -2.76
N TYR A 33 8.40 0.49 -1.89
CA TYR A 33 7.35 -0.52 -1.71
C TYR A 33 6.50 -0.68 -2.96
N TYR A 34 6.26 0.40 -3.70
CA TYR A 34 5.59 0.32 -4.99
C TYR A 34 6.42 -0.50 -5.98
N ASN A 35 7.71 -0.21 -6.11
CA ASN A 35 8.60 -0.90 -7.03
C ASN A 35 8.76 -2.38 -6.66
N VAL A 36 8.94 -2.67 -5.38
CA VAL A 36 9.04 -4.05 -4.89
C VAL A 36 7.72 -4.79 -5.13
N GLY A 37 6.59 -4.15 -4.86
CA GLY A 37 5.28 -4.72 -5.12
C GLY A 37 5.08 -5.07 -6.59
N LYS A 38 5.55 -4.21 -7.50
CA LYS A 38 5.50 -4.44 -8.94
C LYS A 38 6.31 -5.68 -9.33
N ILE A 39 7.53 -5.80 -8.81
CA ILE A 39 8.43 -6.93 -9.10
C ILE A 39 7.85 -8.22 -8.51
N LEU A 40 7.34 -8.18 -7.27
CA LEU A 40 6.71 -9.33 -6.63
C LEU A 40 5.47 -9.81 -7.39
N SER A 41 4.66 -8.87 -7.88
CA SER A 41 3.49 -9.21 -8.69
C SER A 41 3.90 -9.96 -9.95
N ALA A 42 4.94 -9.48 -10.63
CA ALA A 42 5.48 -10.13 -11.82
C ALA A 42 6.04 -11.53 -11.50
N ALA A 43 6.80 -11.66 -10.40
CA ALA A 43 7.36 -12.93 -9.97
C ALA A 43 6.26 -13.94 -9.61
N GLY A 44 5.21 -13.49 -8.93
CA GLY A 44 4.07 -14.33 -8.57
C GLY A 44 3.32 -14.85 -9.78
N LYS A 45 3.17 -14.02 -10.82
CA LYS A 45 2.56 -14.44 -12.09
C LYS A 45 3.40 -15.45 -12.83
N HIS A 46 4.72 -15.32 -12.76
CA HIS A 46 5.65 -16.18 -13.48
C HIS A 46 5.90 -17.52 -12.77
N TYR A 47 6.10 -17.50 -11.46
CA TYR A 47 6.48 -18.67 -10.66
C TYR A 47 5.37 -19.19 -9.74
N GLY A 48 4.24 -18.48 -9.62
CA GLY A 48 3.19 -18.81 -8.67
C GLY A 48 3.39 -18.13 -7.32
N GLU A 49 2.34 -18.14 -6.49
CA GLU A 49 2.32 -17.39 -5.22
C GLU A 49 3.32 -17.92 -4.18
N GLY A 50 3.71 -19.17 -4.27
CA GLY A 50 4.68 -19.77 -3.36
C GLY A 50 6.04 -19.07 -3.37
N ILE A 51 6.38 -18.41 -4.48
CA ILE A 51 7.65 -17.67 -4.61
C ILE A 51 7.74 -16.51 -3.60
N ILE A 52 6.62 -15.92 -3.24
CA ILE A 52 6.58 -14.79 -2.30
C ILE A 52 7.06 -15.23 -0.92
N LYS A 53 6.63 -16.41 -0.46
CA LYS A 53 7.09 -16.99 0.82
C LYS A 53 8.57 -17.30 0.79
N GLU A 54 9.05 -17.83 -0.32
CA GLU A 54 10.45 -18.16 -0.52
C GLU A 54 11.31 -16.89 -0.46
N TYR A 55 10.89 -15.84 -1.17
CA TYR A 55 11.57 -14.55 -1.15
C TYR A 55 11.56 -13.91 0.24
N SER A 56 10.45 -14.06 0.98
CA SER A 56 10.36 -13.55 2.35
C SER A 56 11.48 -14.14 3.23
N LYS A 57 11.68 -15.44 3.16
CA LYS A 57 12.73 -16.12 3.92
C LYS A 57 14.13 -15.68 3.51
N LYS A 58 14.38 -15.62 2.20
CA LYS A 58 15.69 -15.23 1.65
C LYS A 58 16.04 -13.78 2.01
N LEU A 59 15.10 -12.86 1.80
CA LEU A 59 15.31 -11.44 2.08
C LEU A 59 15.58 -11.20 3.56
N SER A 60 14.82 -11.83 4.44
CA SER A 60 14.99 -11.67 5.88
C SER A 60 16.36 -12.16 6.33
N LYS A 61 16.83 -13.25 5.75
CA LYS A 61 18.15 -13.81 6.06
C LYS A 61 19.29 -12.94 5.53
N GLU A 62 19.21 -12.51 4.27
CA GLU A 62 20.31 -11.79 3.59
C GLU A 62 20.41 -10.33 4.01
N LEU A 63 19.28 -9.67 4.27
CA LEU A 63 19.24 -8.25 4.64
C LEU A 63 19.24 -8.01 6.14
N ASN A 64 19.26 -9.07 6.94
CA ASN A 64 19.29 -9.00 8.39
C ASN A 64 18.18 -8.14 8.99
N LYS A 65 16.99 -8.17 8.37
CA LYS A 65 15.80 -7.44 8.76
C LYS A 65 14.57 -8.28 8.38
N THR A 66 13.53 -8.23 9.19
CA THR A 66 12.34 -9.04 8.93
C THR A 66 11.51 -8.50 7.76
N TYR A 67 11.40 -9.29 6.70
CA TYR A 67 10.49 -9.04 5.58
C TYR A 67 9.47 -10.18 5.54
N SER A 68 8.38 -10.02 6.28
CA SER A 68 7.37 -11.06 6.41
C SER A 68 6.58 -11.23 5.11
N TYR A 69 6.02 -12.42 4.92
CA TYR A 69 5.10 -12.70 3.82
C TYR A 69 3.96 -11.68 3.79
N ARG A 70 3.44 -11.33 4.97
CA ARG A 70 2.37 -10.34 5.11
C ARG A 70 2.81 -8.96 4.59
N SER A 71 4.00 -8.51 4.98
CA SER A 71 4.55 -7.23 4.51
C SER A 71 4.72 -7.20 3.00
N LEU A 72 5.24 -8.27 2.41
CA LEU A 72 5.41 -8.36 0.97
C LEU A 72 4.06 -8.35 0.25
N ASN A 73 3.05 -9.00 0.80
CA ASN A 73 1.69 -8.96 0.24
C ASN A 73 1.09 -7.56 0.30
N TYR A 74 1.35 -6.79 1.35
CA TYR A 74 0.90 -5.39 1.41
C TYR A 74 1.58 -4.55 0.33
N MET A 75 2.84 -4.82 0.02
CA MET A 75 3.53 -4.12 -1.07
C MET A 75 2.89 -4.42 -2.43
N ILE A 76 2.51 -5.68 -2.66
CA ILE A 76 1.78 -6.07 -3.87
C ILE A 76 0.43 -5.36 -3.94
N LYS A 77 -0.32 -5.35 -2.86
CA LYS A 77 -1.62 -4.67 -2.78
C LYS A 77 -1.48 -3.16 -3.01
N PHE A 78 -0.43 -2.56 -2.45
CA PHE A 78 -0.15 -1.15 -2.63
C PHE A 78 0.12 -0.83 -4.10
N TYR A 79 0.97 -1.63 -4.75
CA TYR A 79 1.24 -1.48 -6.18
C TYR A 79 -0.04 -1.60 -7.01
N GLU A 80 -0.84 -2.64 -6.77
CA GLU A 80 -2.07 -2.86 -7.51
C GLU A 80 -3.09 -1.74 -7.31
N TYR A 81 -3.24 -1.27 -6.07
CA TYR A 81 -4.16 -0.19 -5.75
C TYR A 81 -3.72 1.12 -6.40
N GLN A 82 -2.45 1.48 -6.31
CA GLN A 82 -1.92 2.69 -6.92
C GLN A 82 -2.01 2.66 -8.44
N LYS A 83 -1.78 1.50 -9.02
CA LYS A 83 -1.94 1.32 -10.47
C LYS A 83 -3.38 1.61 -10.92
N MET A 84 -4.36 1.22 -10.11
CA MET A 84 -5.78 1.44 -10.43
C MET A 84 -6.27 2.84 -10.11
N GLN A 85 -5.89 3.40 -8.97
CA GLN A 85 -6.47 4.63 -8.44
C GLN A 85 -5.56 5.85 -8.50
N SER A 86 -4.25 5.68 -8.65
CA SER A 86 -3.26 6.77 -8.72
C SER A 86 -3.42 7.79 -7.58
N VAL A 87 -3.49 7.30 -6.34
CA VAL A 87 -3.70 8.14 -5.16
C VAL A 87 -2.44 8.95 -4.85
N THR A 88 -2.57 10.28 -4.77
CA THR A 88 -1.47 11.19 -4.49
C THR A 88 -1.47 11.73 -3.06
N ALA A 89 -2.33 11.21 -2.20
CA ALA A 89 -2.43 11.63 -0.80
C ALA A 89 -1.11 11.41 -0.05
N ASN A 90 -0.75 12.38 0.80
CA ASN A 90 0.48 12.29 1.60
C ASN A 90 0.23 11.43 2.84
N LEU A 91 0.26 10.12 2.67
CA LEU A 91 0.02 9.14 3.72
C LEU A 91 1.29 8.33 3.99
N SER A 92 1.47 7.89 5.24
CA SER A 92 2.60 7.02 5.60
C SER A 92 2.30 5.57 5.25
N TRP A 93 3.35 4.74 5.26
CA TRP A 93 3.17 3.30 5.04
C TRP A 93 2.21 2.68 6.07
N GLY A 94 2.27 3.14 7.33
CA GLY A 94 1.33 2.71 8.37
C GLY A 94 -0.11 2.97 8.02
N HIS A 95 -0.42 4.14 7.45
CA HIS A 95 -1.77 4.45 6.96
C HIS A 95 -2.17 3.48 5.86
N TRP A 96 -1.27 3.20 4.90
CA TRP A 96 -1.57 2.30 3.79
C TRP A 96 -1.84 0.88 4.26
N ILE A 97 -1.10 0.39 5.26
CA ILE A 97 -1.35 -0.95 5.83
C ILE A 97 -2.78 -1.04 6.37
N GLU A 98 -3.23 -0.02 7.10
CA GLU A 98 -4.60 0.00 7.62
C GLU A 98 -5.64 0.06 6.49
N LEU A 99 -5.40 0.89 5.48
CA LEU A 99 -6.31 1.06 4.35
C LEU A 99 -6.39 -0.18 3.47
N LEU A 100 -5.25 -0.81 3.18
CA LEU A 100 -5.19 -1.97 2.29
C LEU A 100 -5.78 -3.24 2.90
N SER A 101 -6.05 -3.24 4.20
CA SER A 101 -6.80 -4.31 4.87
C SER A 101 -8.30 -4.25 4.58
N ILE A 102 -8.77 -3.13 4.03
CA ILE A 102 -10.18 -2.92 3.67
C ILE A 102 -10.40 -3.43 2.25
N LYS A 103 -11.49 -4.17 2.03
CA LYS A 103 -11.79 -4.74 0.71
C LYS A 103 -12.64 -3.82 -0.18
N ASN A 104 -13.45 -2.98 0.43
CA ASN A 104 -14.36 -2.08 -0.29
C ASN A 104 -13.62 -0.80 -0.70
N ASN A 105 -13.51 -0.53 -2.00
CA ASN A 105 -12.81 0.64 -2.52
C ASN A 105 -13.44 1.96 -2.06
N SER A 106 -14.76 2.06 -2.04
CA SER A 106 -15.45 3.27 -1.57
C SER A 106 -15.11 3.59 -0.12
N LYS A 107 -14.99 2.55 0.71
CA LYS A 107 -14.58 2.68 2.11
C LYS A 107 -13.13 3.15 2.22
N ILE A 108 -12.23 2.60 1.40
CA ILE A 108 -10.84 3.04 1.35
C ILE A 108 -10.76 4.53 0.98
N GLN A 109 -11.46 4.94 -0.07
CA GLN A 109 -11.49 6.34 -0.52
C GLN A 109 -12.03 7.27 0.57
N TYR A 110 -13.06 6.84 1.28
CA TYR A 110 -13.62 7.61 2.39
C TYR A 110 -12.55 7.87 3.46
N TYR A 111 -11.82 6.85 3.88
CA TYR A 111 -10.80 7.01 4.92
C TYR A 111 -9.57 7.74 4.43
N ILE A 112 -9.19 7.62 3.15
CA ILE A 112 -8.13 8.44 2.58
C ILE A 112 -8.48 9.93 2.72
N LYS A 113 -9.70 10.28 2.36
CA LYS A 113 -10.20 11.65 2.46
C LYS A 113 -10.23 12.14 3.91
N GLN A 114 -10.66 11.28 4.84
CA GLN A 114 -10.64 11.60 6.27
C GLN A 114 -9.20 11.88 6.76
N CYS A 115 -8.24 11.08 6.33
CA CYS A 115 -6.84 11.30 6.68
C CYS A 115 -6.31 12.63 6.15
N GLN A 116 -6.68 12.99 4.92
CA GLN A 116 -6.26 14.25 4.31
C GLN A 116 -6.87 15.46 5.01
N GLU A 117 -8.16 15.40 5.32
CA GLU A 117 -8.89 16.55 5.91
C GLU A 117 -8.58 16.74 7.39
N LEU A 118 -8.42 15.64 8.14
CA LEU A 118 -8.27 15.68 9.59
C LEU A 118 -6.83 15.41 10.05
N CYS A 119 -5.90 15.18 9.13
CA CYS A 119 -4.50 14.87 9.43
C CYS A 119 -4.37 13.75 10.46
N LEU A 120 -5.08 12.65 10.23
CA LEU A 120 -5.12 11.53 11.17
C LEU A 120 -3.78 10.81 11.28
N THR A 121 -3.40 10.44 12.50
CA THR A 121 -2.30 9.50 12.71
C THR A 121 -2.77 8.08 12.35
N THR A 122 -1.81 7.16 12.18
CA THR A 122 -2.13 5.74 11.93
C THR A 122 -3.05 5.17 13.00
N ARG A 123 -2.78 5.51 14.26
CA ARG A 123 -3.58 5.06 15.40
C ARG A 123 -5.01 5.62 15.34
N GLN A 124 -5.14 6.90 15.06
CA GLN A 124 -6.45 7.55 14.92
C GLN A 124 -7.25 6.95 13.76
N LEU A 125 -6.60 6.68 12.64
CA LEU A 125 -7.22 6.02 11.49
C LEU A 125 -7.72 4.63 11.87
N ARG A 126 -6.89 3.84 12.56
CA ARG A 126 -7.28 2.50 13.02
C ARG A 126 -8.51 2.55 13.92
N GLU A 127 -8.56 3.49 14.85
CA GLU A 127 -9.71 3.65 15.75
C GLU A 127 -10.98 4.04 15.01
N LYS A 128 -10.88 4.93 14.01
CA LYS A 128 -12.01 5.30 13.19
C LYS A 128 -12.57 4.12 12.39
N ILE A 129 -11.69 3.31 11.82
CA ILE A 129 -12.09 2.10 11.09
C ILE A 129 -12.79 1.12 12.05
N LYS A 130 -12.24 0.91 13.23
CA LYS A 130 -12.82 0.03 14.25
C LYS A 130 -14.19 0.50 14.74
N SER A 131 -14.42 1.82 14.77
CA SER A 131 -15.69 2.39 15.22
C SER A 131 -16.81 2.20 14.20
N ASN A 132 -16.54 1.64 13.04
CA ASN A 132 -17.49 1.43 11.95
C ASN A 132 -18.14 2.74 11.49
N GLU A 133 -17.36 3.81 11.44
CA GLU A 133 -17.84 5.14 11.03
C GLU A 133 -18.44 5.11 9.62
N TYR A 134 -17.75 4.47 8.67
CA TYR A 134 -18.24 4.34 7.31
C TYR A 134 -19.56 3.59 7.24
N GLU A 135 -19.69 2.48 7.96
CA GLU A 135 -20.88 1.63 7.98
C GLU A 135 -22.10 2.38 8.56
N ARG A 136 -21.86 3.36 9.44
CA ARG A 136 -22.93 4.16 10.04
C ARG A 136 -23.35 5.36 9.21
N LEU A 137 -22.70 5.60 8.06
CA LEU A 137 -23.09 6.67 7.16
C LEU A 137 -24.46 6.42 6.56
N PRO A 138 -25.28 7.48 6.33
CA PRO A 138 -26.56 7.31 5.64
C PRO A 138 -26.37 6.71 4.25
N GLU A 139 -27.34 5.90 3.81
CA GLU A 139 -27.29 5.25 2.50
C GLU A 139 -27.12 6.25 1.34
N CYS A 140 -27.76 7.41 1.42
CA CYS A 140 -27.61 8.43 0.38
C CYS A 140 -26.17 8.92 0.28
N THR A 141 -25.46 9.04 1.40
CA THR A 141 -24.04 9.45 1.42
C THR A 141 -23.16 8.35 0.82
N LYS A 142 -23.38 7.09 1.20
CA LYS A 142 -22.67 5.95 0.63
C LYS A 142 -22.89 5.84 -0.88
N ASN A 143 -24.10 6.04 -1.34
CA ASN A 143 -24.42 5.99 -2.77
C ASN A 143 -23.72 7.09 -3.55
N LYS A 144 -23.62 8.29 -2.99
CA LYS A 144 -22.86 9.38 -3.61
C LYS A 144 -21.37 9.04 -3.75
N LEU A 145 -20.80 8.38 -2.74
CA LEU A 145 -19.40 7.95 -2.80
C LEU A 145 -19.18 6.90 -3.89
N ILE A 146 -20.08 5.93 -4.01
CA ILE A 146 -20.01 4.89 -5.04
C ILE A 146 -20.12 5.51 -6.44
N ILE A 147 -21.06 6.42 -6.66
CA ILE A 147 -21.25 7.12 -7.94
C ILE A 147 -19.98 7.90 -8.30
N LYS A 148 -19.38 8.57 -7.32
CA LYS A 148 -18.15 9.34 -7.51
C LYS A 148 -16.98 8.45 -7.95
N ASP A 149 -16.83 7.29 -7.34
CA ASP A 149 -15.80 6.31 -7.72
C ASP A 149 -16.03 5.78 -9.14
N SER A 150 -17.27 5.44 -9.47
CA SER A 150 -17.66 4.98 -10.80
C SER A 150 -17.39 6.03 -11.87
N PHE A 151 -17.65 7.29 -11.55
CA PHE A 151 -17.41 8.41 -12.46
C PHE A 151 -15.91 8.58 -12.75
N LYS A 152 -15.08 8.45 -11.71
CA LYS A 152 -13.61 8.51 -11.88
C LYS A 152 -13.09 7.38 -12.79
N VAL A 153 -13.62 6.19 -12.63
CA VAL A 153 -13.24 5.05 -13.47
C VAL A 153 -13.61 5.31 -14.93
N LYS A 154 -14.75 5.93 -15.19
CA LYS A 154 -15.17 6.28 -16.54
C LYS A 154 -14.29 7.34 -17.20
N ASP A 155 -13.74 8.27 -16.43
CA ASP A 155 -12.87 9.31 -16.94
C ASP A 155 -11.51 8.76 -17.43
N PHE A 156 -11.12 7.57 -16.99
CA PHE A 156 -9.87 6.92 -17.39
C PHE A 156 -10.04 5.93 -18.54
N VAL A 157 -11.25 5.69 -18.97
CA VAL A 157 -11.56 4.83 -20.10
C VAL A 157 -11.90 5.68 -21.30
#